data_62bbd21adb03fb20bc190a06c03af801
#
_entry.id   62bbd21adb03fb20bc190a06c03af801
#
_cell.length_a   1.000
_cell.length_b   1.000
_cell.length_c   1.000
_cell.angle_alpha   90.00
_cell.angle_beta   90.00
_cell.angle_gamma   90.00
#
_symmetry.space_group_name_H-M   'P 1'
#
loop_
_entity.id
_entity.type
_entity.pdbx_description
1 polymer ?
#
loop_
_entity_poly.entity_id
_entity_poly.type
_entity_poly.pdbx_seq_one_letter_code
_entity_poly.pdbx_strand_id
1 'polypeptide(L)'
;MRKEAGKADGLLLLTVFVLAGFGLLVLYSMSAYNGQVRFNDAAYYLKKQLFAMLSGFCLMYGIARLDYHTLERFAVPAYLISLALSGAVLLFGDAYNGSRRWLSIGPLSFQPAEYAKPAVILLLASAVSRIQGKSGWWRSAAVFALVLPIVGLVGTNNLSTAVIILGIAGILLFISNPRYLPFLWMLLAGSGFLGIFFESGGVPTGTGGDLAASGAI
;
A
#
# COMPACT_ATOMS: atom_id res chain seq x y z
N MET A 1 -11.91 -32.30 11.41
CA MET A 1 -10.94 -31.44 12.12
C MET A 1 -11.67 -30.21 12.64
N ARG A 2 -11.79 -30.10 13.95
CA ARG A 2 -12.51 -28.99 14.62
C ARG A 2 -11.70 -27.72 14.41
N LYS A 3 -12.27 -26.71 13.71
CA LYS A 3 -11.66 -25.38 13.58
C LYS A 3 -11.46 -24.82 15.01
N GLU A 4 -10.23 -24.86 15.49
CA GLU A 4 -9.84 -23.97 16.57
C GLU A 4 -9.91 -22.56 15.96
N ALA A 5 -11.00 -21.85 16.22
CA ALA A 5 -11.06 -20.42 15.97
C ALA A 5 -9.91 -19.81 16.77
N GLY A 6 -8.82 -19.47 16.08
CA GLY A 6 -7.65 -18.90 16.70
C GLY A 6 -8.11 -17.71 17.54
N LYS A 7 -7.82 -17.74 18.84
CA LYS A 7 -8.09 -16.59 19.72
C LYS A 7 -7.36 -15.41 19.11
N ALA A 8 -8.11 -14.34 18.84
CA ALA A 8 -7.50 -13.09 18.38
C ALA A 8 -6.41 -12.69 19.39
N ASP A 9 -5.22 -12.37 18.89
CA ASP A 9 -4.13 -11.91 19.74
C ASP A 9 -4.53 -10.58 20.39
N GLY A 10 -4.81 -10.65 21.71
CA GLY A 10 -5.27 -9.49 22.46
C GLY A 10 -4.23 -8.38 22.50
N LEU A 11 -2.93 -8.72 22.49
CA LEU A 11 -1.85 -7.73 22.46
C LEU A 11 -1.81 -7.00 21.11
N LEU A 12 -1.98 -7.73 20.01
CA LEU A 12 -2.07 -7.13 18.67
C LEU A 12 -3.26 -6.17 18.57
N LEU A 13 -4.44 -6.59 19.04
CA LEU A 13 -5.63 -5.75 19.04
C LEU A 13 -5.43 -4.50 19.88
N LEU A 14 -4.91 -4.65 21.11
CA LEU A 14 -4.61 -3.53 21.98
C LEU A 14 -3.66 -2.54 21.30
N THR A 15 -2.59 -3.03 20.68
CA THR A 15 -1.62 -2.18 19.97
C THR A 15 -2.28 -1.40 18.84
N VAL A 16 -3.15 -2.04 18.06
CA VAL A 16 -3.88 -1.37 16.97
C VAL A 16 -4.80 -0.27 17.52
N PHE A 17 -5.54 -0.55 18.59
CA PHE A 17 -6.42 0.45 19.22
C PHE A 17 -5.65 1.63 19.79
N VAL A 18 -4.54 1.38 20.49
CA VAL A 18 -3.69 2.42 21.07
C VAL A 18 -3.09 3.30 19.97
N LEU A 19 -2.53 2.71 18.92
CA LEU A 19 -1.97 3.46 17.79
C LEU A 19 -3.02 4.26 17.03
N ALA A 20 -4.20 3.68 16.80
CA ALA A 20 -5.31 4.37 16.13
C ALA A 20 -5.83 5.54 16.99
N GLY A 21 -5.99 5.35 18.29
CA GLY A 21 -6.40 6.41 19.23
C GLY A 21 -5.38 7.54 19.30
N PHE A 22 -4.10 7.20 19.42
CA PHE A 22 -3.01 8.18 19.37
C PHE A 22 -3.00 8.97 18.06
N GLY A 23 -3.18 8.27 16.90
CA GLY A 23 -3.30 8.90 15.60
C GLY A 23 -4.44 9.91 15.51
N LEU A 24 -5.61 9.61 16.12
CA LEU A 24 -6.73 10.57 16.18
C LEU A 24 -6.40 11.80 17.01
N LEU A 25 -5.72 11.64 18.15
CA LEU A 25 -5.31 12.76 19.00
C LEU A 25 -4.35 13.68 18.25
N VAL A 26 -3.34 13.12 17.60
CA VAL A 26 -2.36 13.90 16.80
C VAL A 26 -3.07 14.59 15.65
N LEU A 27 -3.95 13.89 14.91
CA LEU A 27 -4.71 14.46 13.81
C LEU A 27 -5.53 15.66 14.28
N TYR A 28 -6.27 15.55 15.39
CA TYR A 28 -7.06 16.64 15.92
C TYR A 28 -6.20 17.85 16.27
N SER A 29 -5.09 17.61 16.98
CA SER A 29 -4.16 18.67 17.36
C SER A 29 -3.62 19.46 16.15
N MET A 30 -3.28 18.75 15.07
CA MET A 30 -2.69 19.38 13.87
C MET A 30 -3.74 20.00 12.94
N SER A 31 -4.97 19.47 12.92
CA SER A 31 -5.97 19.86 11.92
C SER A 31 -7.10 20.74 12.43
N ALA A 32 -7.22 20.94 13.75
CA ALA A 32 -8.30 21.72 14.36
C ALA A 32 -8.37 23.16 13.84
N TYR A 33 -7.22 23.83 13.71
CA TYR A 33 -7.16 25.19 13.16
C TYR A 33 -7.64 25.24 11.70
N ASN A 34 -7.16 24.34 10.86
CA ASN A 34 -7.57 24.25 9.45
C ASN A 34 -9.05 23.89 9.31
N GLY A 35 -9.57 23.04 10.19
CA GLY A 35 -10.99 22.69 10.25
C GLY A 35 -11.85 23.89 10.58
N GLN A 36 -11.44 24.68 11.57
CA GLN A 36 -12.14 25.89 11.97
C GLN A 36 -12.15 26.94 10.87
N VAL A 37 -11.00 27.16 10.20
CA VAL A 37 -10.88 28.20 9.16
C VAL A 37 -11.63 27.83 7.88
N ARG A 38 -11.57 26.55 7.45
CA ARG A 38 -12.15 26.13 6.16
C ARG A 38 -13.61 25.70 6.25
N PHE A 39 -14.02 25.10 7.35
CA PHE A 39 -15.33 24.45 7.50
C PHE A 39 -16.13 24.98 8.70
N ASN A 40 -15.60 25.98 9.41
CA ASN A 40 -16.18 26.50 10.66
C ASN A 40 -16.47 25.41 11.72
N ASP A 41 -15.70 24.32 11.68
CA ASP A 41 -15.79 23.20 12.59
C ASP A 41 -14.40 22.64 12.88
N ALA A 42 -13.86 22.90 14.07
CA ALA A 42 -12.53 22.41 14.48
C ALA A 42 -12.44 20.87 14.49
N ALA A 43 -13.57 20.17 14.66
CA ALA A 43 -13.62 18.71 14.69
C ALA A 43 -13.92 18.06 13.32
N TYR A 44 -14.02 18.84 12.24
CA TYR A 44 -14.38 18.34 10.90
C TYR A 44 -13.52 17.14 10.48
N TYR A 45 -12.20 17.29 10.52
CA TYR A 45 -11.28 16.24 10.12
C TYR A 45 -11.30 15.05 11.10
N LEU A 46 -11.46 15.31 12.40
CA LEU A 46 -11.61 14.26 13.41
C LEU A 46 -12.84 13.40 13.16
N LYS A 47 -13.99 14.02 12.89
CA LYS A 47 -15.25 13.29 12.60
C LYS A 47 -15.09 12.39 11.36
N LYS A 48 -14.48 12.93 10.29
CA LYS A 48 -14.21 12.19 9.05
C LYS A 48 -13.28 11.01 9.31
N GLN A 49 -12.21 11.20 10.07
CA GLN A 49 -11.25 10.15 10.40
C GLN A 49 -11.84 9.10 11.33
N LEU A 50 -12.65 9.52 12.31
CA LEU A 50 -13.33 8.60 13.21
C LEU A 50 -14.28 7.68 12.46
N PHE A 51 -15.05 8.21 11.51
CA PHE A 51 -15.91 7.40 10.65
C PHE A 51 -15.09 6.39 9.82
N ALA A 52 -14.00 6.82 9.21
CA ALA A 52 -13.10 5.94 8.45
C ALA A 52 -12.49 4.84 9.35
N MET A 53 -12.07 5.21 10.57
CA MET A 53 -11.50 4.27 11.54
C MET A 53 -12.54 3.22 11.99
N LEU A 54 -13.76 3.63 12.31
CA LEU A 54 -14.84 2.71 12.69
C LEU A 54 -15.19 1.76 11.54
N SER A 55 -15.27 2.29 10.31
CA SER A 55 -15.47 1.48 9.10
C SER A 55 -14.33 0.46 8.90
N GLY A 56 -13.09 0.88 9.13
CA GLY A 56 -11.91 0.03 9.09
C GLY A 56 -11.95 -1.09 10.13
N PHE A 57 -12.35 -0.80 11.36
CA PHE A 57 -12.52 -1.83 12.41
C PHE A 57 -13.65 -2.81 12.08
N CYS A 58 -14.76 -2.36 11.51
CA CYS A 58 -15.82 -3.25 11.05
C CYS A 58 -15.33 -4.19 9.94
N LEU A 59 -14.57 -3.66 8.96
CA LEU A 59 -13.96 -4.46 7.91
C LEU A 59 -12.93 -5.45 8.47
N MET A 60 -12.06 -5.01 9.37
CA MET A 60 -11.07 -5.85 10.04
C MET A 60 -11.77 -7.03 10.75
N TYR A 61 -12.81 -6.76 11.52
CA TYR A 61 -13.59 -7.79 12.20
C TYR A 61 -14.26 -8.75 11.22
N GLY A 62 -14.85 -8.24 10.12
CA GLY A 62 -15.46 -9.04 9.07
C GLY A 62 -14.43 -9.97 8.40
N ILE A 63 -13.27 -9.43 8.00
CA ILE A 63 -12.20 -10.20 7.35
C ILE A 63 -11.62 -11.25 8.31
N ALA A 64 -11.47 -10.93 9.60
CA ALA A 64 -10.97 -11.87 10.60
C ALA A 64 -11.89 -13.09 10.79
N ARG A 65 -13.17 -12.99 10.42
CA ARG A 65 -14.14 -14.11 10.45
C ARG A 65 -14.13 -14.94 9.17
N LEU A 66 -13.52 -14.46 8.09
CA LEU A 66 -13.45 -15.18 6.83
C LEU A 66 -12.43 -16.32 6.91
N ASP A 67 -12.72 -17.39 6.18
CA ASP A 67 -11.75 -18.46 5.97
C ASP A 67 -10.65 -17.98 5.01
N TYR A 68 -9.38 -18.20 5.36
CA TYR A 68 -8.24 -17.81 4.53
C TYR A 68 -8.26 -18.45 3.14
N HIS A 69 -8.88 -19.64 2.98
CA HIS A 69 -9.07 -20.24 1.67
C HIS A 69 -9.98 -19.41 0.74
N THR A 70 -10.92 -18.67 1.33
CA THR A 70 -11.73 -17.72 0.59
C THR A 70 -10.89 -16.55 0.12
N LEU A 71 -10.03 -16.02 0.99
CA LEU A 71 -9.10 -14.95 0.64
C LEU A 71 -8.10 -15.38 -0.45
N GLU A 72 -7.63 -16.63 -0.41
CA GLU A 72 -6.76 -17.19 -1.44
C GLU A 72 -7.41 -17.16 -2.83
N ARG A 73 -8.70 -17.47 -2.94
CA ARG A 73 -9.44 -17.41 -4.22
C ARG A 73 -9.50 -15.99 -4.78
N PHE A 74 -9.56 -15.00 -3.91
CA PHE A 74 -9.59 -13.60 -4.32
C PHE A 74 -8.21 -12.97 -4.54
N ALA A 75 -7.11 -13.69 -4.28
CA ALA A 75 -5.76 -13.15 -4.40
C ALA A 75 -5.45 -12.63 -5.82
N VAL A 76 -5.71 -13.46 -6.85
CA VAL A 76 -5.46 -13.08 -8.25
C VAL A 76 -6.41 -11.96 -8.72
N PRO A 77 -7.74 -12.06 -8.53
CA PRO A 77 -8.66 -10.96 -8.85
C PRO A 77 -8.28 -9.65 -8.16
N ALA A 78 -7.97 -9.68 -6.87
CA ALA A 78 -7.58 -8.49 -6.11
C ALA A 78 -6.31 -7.85 -6.69
N TYR A 79 -5.32 -8.66 -7.07
CA TYR A 79 -4.10 -8.17 -7.70
C TYR A 79 -4.38 -7.55 -9.06
N LEU A 80 -5.18 -8.18 -9.92
CA LEU A 80 -5.54 -7.64 -11.23
C LEU A 80 -6.32 -6.32 -11.12
N ILE A 81 -7.24 -6.23 -10.16
CA ILE A 81 -7.97 -4.98 -9.87
C ILE A 81 -6.98 -3.91 -9.41
N SER A 82 -6.03 -4.24 -8.52
CA SER A 82 -5.03 -3.27 -8.05
C SER A 82 -4.13 -2.78 -9.18
N LEU A 83 -3.77 -3.67 -10.11
CA LEU A 83 -2.99 -3.32 -11.31
C LEU A 83 -3.77 -2.37 -12.22
N ALA A 84 -5.04 -2.68 -12.49
CA ALA A 84 -5.93 -1.85 -13.30
C ALA A 84 -6.15 -0.47 -12.66
N LEU A 85 -6.40 -0.42 -11.35
CA LEU A 85 -6.58 0.84 -10.61
C LEU A 85 -5.29 1.68 -10.58
N SER A 86 -4.13 1.02 -10.41
CA SER A 86 -2.84 1.71 -10.45
C SER A 86 -2.51 2.25 -11.84
N GLY A 87 -2.91 1.54 -12.91
CA GLY A 87 -2.85 2.03 -14.28
C GLY A 87 -3.84 3.17 -14.53
N ALA A 88 -5.07 3.07 -14.03
CA ALA A 88 -6.10 4.09 -14.18
C ALA A 88 -5.69 5.43 -13.54
N VAL A 89 -4.98 5.39 -12.42
CA VAL A 89 -4.48 6.61 -11.75
C VAL A 89 -3.51 7.39 -12.63
N LEU A 90 -2.74 6.73 -13.50
CA LEU A 90 -1.82 7.39 -14.41
C LEU A 90 -2.58 8.22 -15.46
N LEU A 91 -3.76 7.73 -15.87
CA LEU A 91 -4.57 8.34 -16.93
C LEU A 91 -5.58 9.36 -16.37
N PHE A 92 -6.24 9.00 -15.28
CA PHE A 92 -7.40 9.71 -14.72
C PHE A 92 -7.16 10.30 -13.33
N GLY A 93 -5.96 10.13 -12.75
CA GLY A 93 -5.66 10.59 -11.41
C GLY A 93 -5.59 12.11 -11.30
N ASP A 94 -6.07 12.64 -10.17
CA ASP A 94 -5.94 14.05 -9.83
C ASP A 94 -4.48 14.39 -9.52
N ALA A 95 -3.99 15.45 -10.15
CA ALA A 95 -2.64 15.95 -9.91
C ALA A 95 -2.60 16.75 -8.60
N TYR A 96 -1.96 16.22 -7.58
CA TYR A 96 -1.70 16.90 -6.32
C TYR A 96 -0.18 17.06 -6.13
N ASN A 97 0.31 18.27 -6.02
CA ASN A 97 1.75 18.58 -5.90
C ASN A 97 2.61 17.90 -7.00
N GLY A 98 2.16 17.95 -8.27
CA GLY A 98 2.89 17.41 -9.41
C GLY A 98 2.85 15.89 -9.59
N SER A 99 2.16 15.14 -8.72
CA SER A 99 2.00 13.69 -8.88
C SER A 99 0.54 13.25 -8.81
N ARG A 100 0.18 12.28 -9.66
CA ARG A 100 -1.17 11.73 -9.76
C ARG A 100 -1.25 10.49 -8.87
N ARG A 101 -1.78 10.63 -7.66
CA ARG A 101 -1.84 9.55 -6.65
C ARG A 101 -3.24 9.18 -6.24
N TRP A 102 -4.20 10.05 -6.52
CA TRP A 102 -5.57 9.94 -6.03
C TRP A 102 -6.55 9.76 -7.18
N LEU A 103 -7.51 8.88 -6.97
CA LEU A 103 -8.71 8.77 -7.79
C LEU A 103 -9.88 9.34 -7.00
N SER A 104 -10.54 10.35 -7.56
CA SER A 104 -11.73 10.94 -6.98
C SER A 104 -12.97 10.45 -7.70
N ILE A 105 -13.89 9.83 -6.95
CA ILE A 105 -15.20 9.39 -7.45
C ILE A 105 -16.24 10.12 -6.63
N GLY A 106 -16.70 11.27 -7.15
CA GLY A 106 -17.61 12.16 -6.42
C GLY A 106 -16.95 12.73 -5.15
N PRO A 107 -17.58 12.62 -3.97
CA PRO A 107 -17.02 13.13 -2.72
C PRO A 107 -15.94 12.21 -2.10
N LEU A 108 -15.74 11.03 -2.66
CA LEU A 108 -14.77 10.05 -2.16
C LEU A 108 -13.51 10.09 -3.01
N SER A 109 -12.38 10.26 -2.35
CA SER A 109 -11.05 10.10 -2.94
C SER A 109 -10.34 8.94 -2.29
N PHE A 110 -9.73 8.06 -3.08
CA PHE A 110 -8.92 6.95 -2.58
C PHE A 110 -7.61 6.84 -3.36
N GLN A 111 -6.63 6.23 -2.73
CA GLN A 111 -5.31 6.03 -3.32
C GLN A 111 -5.17 4.56 -3.72
N PRO A 112 -5.12 4.21 -5.03
CA PRO A 112 -4.99 2.82 -5.47
C PRO A 112 -3.77 2.09 -4.92
N ALA A 113 -2.66 2.79 -4.69
CA ALA A 113 -1.45 2.23 -4.10
C ALA A 113 -1.66 1.65 -2.68
N GLU A 114 -2.63 2.17 -1.91
CA GLU A 114 -3.00 1.61 -0.61
C GLU A 114 -3.69 0.24 -0.75
N TYR A 115 -4.53 0.10 -1.78
CA TYR A 115 -5.17 -1.19 -2.10
C TYR A 115 -4.18 -2.21 -2.67
N ALA A 116 -3.14 -1.74 -3.36
CA ALA A 116 -2.11 -2.61 -3.94
C ALA A 116 -1.34 -3.40 -2.87
N LYS A 117 -1.08 -2.83 -1.69
CA LYS A 117 -0.35 -3.50 -0.61
C LYS A 117 -1.03 -4.79 -0.13
N PRO A 118 -2.29 -4.80 0.33
CA PRO A 118 -2.96 -6.04 0.72
C PRO A 118 -3.17 -7.01 -0.46
N ALA A 119 -3.39 -6.51 -1.68
CA ALA A 119 -3.52 -7.36 -2.85
C ALA A 119 -2.23 -8.13 -3.16
N VAL A 120 -1.07 -7.47 -3.05
CA VAL A 120 0.25 -8.11 -3.20
C VAL A 120 0.51 -9.11 -2.08
N ILE A 121 0.16 -8.80 -0.83
CA ILE A 121 0.31 -9.72 0.29
C ILE A 121 -0.49 -11.01 0.03
N LEU A 122 -1.75 -10.89 -0.39
CA LEU A 122 -2.60 -12.04 -0.69
C LEU A 122 -2.06 -12.87 -1.85
N LEU A 123 -1.62 -12.21 -2.94
CA LEU A 123 -1.04 -12.89 -4.08
C LEU A 123 0.22 -13.65 -3.71
N LEU A 124 1.15 -13.00 -3.00
CA LEU A 124 2.41 -13.60 -2.60
C LEU A 124 2.20 -14.75 -1.62
N ALA A 125 1.33 -14.59 -0.63
CA ALA A 125 1.01 -15.65 0.32
C ALA A 125 0.46 -16.89 -0.40
N SER A 126 -0.48 -16.71 -1.35
CA SER A 126 -1.02 -17.78 -2.18
C SER A 126 0.04 -18.42 -3.09
N ALA A 127 0.87 -17.62 -3.75
CA ALA A 127 1.92 -18.12 -4.64
C ALA A 127 3.00 -18.87 -3.87
N VAL A 128 3.42 -18.35 -2.72
CA VAL A 128 4.42 -18.96 -1.84
C VAL A 128 3.93 -20.32 -1.29
N SER A 129 2.68 -20.42 -0.85
CA SER A 129 2.12 -21.68 -0.35
C SER A 129 2.17 -22.80 -1.40
N ARG A 130 2.00 -22.45 -2.67
CA ARG A 130 2.04 -23.39 -3.80
C ARG A 130 3.46 -23.88 -4.16
N ILE A 131 4.47 -23.09 -3.85
CA ILE A 131 5.88 -23.45 -4.13
C ILE A 131 6.61 -24.03 -2.92
N GLN A 132 6.01 -23.98 -1.74
CA GLN A 132 6.60 -24.49 -0.52
C GLN A 132 6.91 -25.99 -0.65
N GLY A 133 8.10 -26.40 -0.18
CA GLY A 133 8.59 -27.78 -0.31
C GLY A 133 9.13 -28.15 -1.70
N LYS A 134 9.04 -27.30 -2.70
CA LYS A 134 9.58 -27.55 -4.04
C LYS A 134 10.93 -26.87 -4.18
N SER A 135 12.01 -27.63 -4.37
CA SER A 135 13.36 -27.10 -4.55
C SER A 135 13.49 -26.29 -5.84
N GLY A 136 14.08 -25.08 -5.75
CA GLY A 136 14.45 -24.26 -6.90
C GLY A 136 14.30 -22.77 -6.64
N TRP A 137 15.41 -22.02 -6.67
CA TRP A 137 15.44 -20.57 -6.51
C TRP A 137 14.63 -19.83 -7.60
N TRP A 138 14.51 -20.41 -8.80
CA TRP A 138 13.73 -19.86 -9.91
C TRP A 138 12.26 -19.62 -9.55
N ARG A 139 11.69 -20.45 -8.68
CA ARG A 139 10.29 -20.29 -8.26
C ARG A 139 10.10 -19.06 -7.39
N SER A 140 11.02 -18.82 -6.46
CA SER A 140 11.01 -17.59 -5.67
C SER A 140 11.22 -16.37 -6.54
N ALA A 141 12.12 -16.45 -7.54
CA ALA A 141 12.33 -15.38 -8.52
C ALA A 141 11.08 -15.13 -9.39
N ALA A 142 10.40 -16.20 -9.85
CA ALA A 142 9.16 -16.04 -10.60
C ALA A 142 8.04 -15.39 -9.78
N VAL A 143 7.90 -15.76 -8.51
CA VAL A 143 6.94 -15.13 -7.59
C VAL A 143 7.30 -13.66 -7.34
N PHE A 144 8.58 -13.33 -7.20
CA PHE A 144 9.03 -11.95 -7.09
C PHE A 144 8.74 -11.15 -8.36
N ALA A 145 8.94 -11.73 -9.52
CA ALA A 145 8.67 -11.09 -10.80
C ALA A 145 7.19 -10.69 -10.98
N LEU A 146 6.25 -11.38 -10.32
CA LEU A 146 4.84 -10.99 -10.32
C LEU A 146 4.59 -9.63 -9.62
N VAL A 147 5.49 -9.20 -8.76
CA VAL A 147 5.35 -7.92 -8.04
C VAL A 147 5.88 -6.74 -8.86
N LEU A 148 6.81 -6.98 -9.78
CA LEU A 148 7.47 -5.92 -10.55
C LEU A 148 6.49 -5.03 -11.35
N PRO A 149 5.44 -5.55 -12.00
CA PRO A 149 4.49 -4.71 -12.74
C PRO A 149 3.79 -3.67 -11.85
N ILE A 150 3.33 -4.10 -10.65
CA ILE A 150 2.65 -3.18 -9.72
C ILE A 150 3.64 -2.19 -9.11
N VAL A 151 4.86 -2.61 -8.81
CA VAL A 151 5.94 -1.74 -8.32
C VAL A 151 6.27 -0.69 -9.36
N GLY A 152 6.38 -1.06 -10.64
CA GLY A 152 6.58 -0.14 -11.75
C GLY A 152 5.47 0.89 -11.85
N LEU A 153 4.21 0.45 -11.92
CA LEU A 153 3.05 1.35 -12.02
C LEU A 153 2.92 2.29 -10.81
N VAL A 154 3.09 1.78 -9.60
CA VAL A 154 3.01 2.60 -8.38
C VAL A 154 4.22 3.52 -8.27
N GLY A 155 5.41 3.04 -8.65
CA GLY A 155 6.66 3.78 -8.56
C GLY A 155 6.68 5.07 -9.38
N THR A 156 5.97 5.11 -10.52
CA THR A 156 5.87 6.31 -11.37
C THR A 156 5.36 7.55 -10.61
N ASN A 157 4.48 7.35 -9.64
CA ASN A 157 3.85 8.45 -8.91
C ASN A 157 4.08 8.41 -7.39
N ASN A 158 4.49 7.26 -6.86
CA ASN A 158 4.66 7.07 -5.41
C ASN A 158 5.80 6.08 -5.12
N LEU A 159 7.02 6.58 -5.21
CA LEU A 159 8.22 5.80 -4.94
C LEU A 159 8.23 5.18 -3.53
N SER A 160 7.82 5.96 -2.52
CA SER A 160 7.78 5.46 -1.13
C SER A 160 6.92 4.21 -1.00
N THR A 161 5.74 4.21 -1.62
CA THR A 161 4.85 3.03 -1.61
C THR A 161 5.42 1.88 -2.44
N ALA A 162 6.09 2.15 -3.56
CA ALA A 162 6.76 1.12 -4.36
C ALA A 162 7.86 0.41 -3.55
N VAL A 163 8.68 1.15 -2.80
CA VAL A 163 9.69 0.60 -1.89
C VAL A 163 9.05 -0.24 -0.79
N ILE A 164 7.94 0.21 -0.21
CA ILE A 164 7.20 -0.56 0.80
C ILE A 164 6.70 -1.89 0.21
N ILE A 165 6.13 -1.88 -1.01
CA ILE A 165 5.65 -3.08 -1.69
C ILE A 165 6.80 -4.06 -1.94
N LEU A 166 7.96 -3.57 -2.41
CA LEU A 166 9.17 -4.38 -2.57
C LEU A 166 9.65 -4.97 -1.24
N GLY A 167 9.63 -4.17 -0.17
CA GLY A 167 10.00 -4.62 1.18
C GLY A 167 9.08 -5.75 1.67
N ILE A 168 7.77 -5.58 1.50
CA ILE A 168 6.77 -6.62 1.84
C ILE A 168 7.05 -7.91 1.05
N ALA A 169 7.27 -7.80 -0.26
CA ALA A 169 7.58 -8.94 -1.12
C ALA A 169 8.87 -9.66 -0.68
N GLY A 170 9.91 -8.88 -0.40
CA GLY A 170 11.19 -9.39 0.08
C GLY A 170 11.05 -10.15 1.41
N ILE A 171 10.38 -9.59 2.38
CA ILE A 171 10.16 -10.21 3.70
C ILE A 171 9.36 -11.51 3.56
N LEU A 172 8.26 -11.51 2.80
CA LEU A 172 7.43 -12.71 2.62
C LEU A 172 8.20 -13.84 1.93
N LEU A 173 8.99 -13.52 0.90
CA LEU A 173 9.82 -14.50 0.21
C LEU A 173 10.98 -15.01 1.08
N PHE A 174 11.58 -14.14 1.90
CA PHE A 174 12.63 -14.53 2.83
C PHE A 174 12.11 -15.49 3.91
N ILE A 175 10.96 -15.21 4.49
CA ILE A 175 10.33 -16.09 5.48
C ILE A 175 10.00 -17.45 4.87
N SER A 176 9.56 -17.47 3.60
CA SER A 176 9.20 -18.69 2.90
C SER A 176 10.40 -19.57 2.54
N ASN A 177 11.52 -18.96 2.15
CA ASN A 177 12.72 -19.67 1.73
C ASN A 177 13.97 -18.89 2.18
N PRO A 178 14.48 -19.15 3.39
CA PRO A 178 15.56 -18.38 3.99
C PRO A 178 16.92 -18.69 3.36
N ARG A 179 17.05 -18.50 2.06
CA ARG A 179 18.31 -18.58 1.32
C ARG A 179 18.79 -17.17 1.06
N TYR A 180 19.89 -16.76 1.66
CA TYR A 180 20.42 -15.39 1.59
C TYR A 180 20.78 -14.93 0.18
N LEU A 181 21.35 -15.84 -0.63
CA LEU A 181 21.84 -15.48 -1.95
C LEU A 181 20.74 -15.05 -2.94
N PRO A 182 19.66 -15.83 -3.16
CA PRO A 182 18.55 -15.39 -4.01
C PRO A 182 17.87 -14.12 -3.50
N PHE A 183 17.77 -13.97 -2.17
CA PHE A 183 17.19 -12.78 -1.56
C PHE A 183 18.03 -11.53 -1.85
N LEU A 184 19.36 -11.64 -1.74
CA LEU A 184 20.27 -10.53 -2.06
C LEU A 184 20.15 -10.11 -3.53
N TRP A 185 20.10 -11.09 -4.45
CA TRP A 185 19.89 -10.81 -5.87
C TRP A 185 18.55 -10.16 -6.17
N MET A 186 17.47 -10.58 -5.50
CA MET A 186 16.16 -9.95 -5.63
C MET A 186 16.15 -8.51 -5.10
N LEU A 187 16.83 -8.24 -3.98
CA LEU A 187 17.00 -6.88 -3.46
C LEU A 187 17.79 -6.00 -4.43
N LEU A 188 18.91 -6.51 -4.96
CA LEU A 188 19.73 -5.79 -5.95
C LEU A 188 18.94 -5.54 -7.25
N ALA A 189 18.22 -6.53 -7.74
CA ALA A 189 17.38 -6.37 -8.94
C ALA A 189 16.24 -5.37 -8.70
N GLY A 190 15.60 -5.41 -7.55
CA GLY A 190 14.54 -4.47 -7.18
C GLY A 190 15.05 -3.04 -7.03
N SER A 191 16.19 -2.85 -6.37
CA SER A 191 16.82 -1.54 -6.22
C SER A 191 17.36 -1.00 -7.55
N GLY A 192 17.95 -1.86 -8.38
CA GLY A 192 18.39 -1.51 -9.73
C GLY A 192 17.23 -1.10 -10.63
N PHE A 193 16.10 -1.82 -10.58
CA PHE A 193 14.89 -1.46 -11.30
C PHE A 193 14.36 -0.08 -10.88
N LEU A 194 14.34 0.21 -9.58
CA LEU A 194 13.97 1.52 -9.07
C LEU A 194 14.97 2.61 -9.50
N GLY A 195 16.28 2.32 -9.48
CA GLY A 195 17.32 3.25 -9.92
C GLY A 195 17.20 3.64 -11.39
N ILE A 196 17.06 2.65 -12.28
CA ILE A 196 16.84 2.88 -13.72
C ILE A 196 15.55 3.69 -13.95
N PHE A 197 14.51 3.37 -13.17
CA PHE A 197 13.25 4.08 -13.26
C PHE A 197 13.37 5.55 -12.84
N PHE A 198 14.22 5.83 -11.87
CA PHE A 198 14.54 7.18 -11.40
C PHE A 198 15.32 7.98 -12.47
N GLU A 199 16.33 7.37 -13.08
CA GLU A 199 17.13 8.02 -14.12
C GLU A 199 16.35 8.26 -15.42
N SER A 200 15.40 7.39 -15.76
CA SER A 200 14.56 7.55 -16.96
C SER A 200 13.51 8.67 -16.86
N GLY A 201 13.54 9.50 -15.80
CA GLY A 201 12.69 10.69 -15.68
C GLY A 201 11.25 10.38 -15.24
N GLY A 202 10.98 9.20 -14.70
CA GLY A 202 9.66 8.81 -14.19
C GLY A 202 9.19 9.56 -12.96
N VAL A 203 10.05 10.36 -12.33
CA VAL A 203 9.68 11.27 -11.25
C VAL A 203 9.94 12.70 -11.72
N PRO A 204 8.94 13.58 -11.83
CA PRO A 204 9.19 15.00 -12.00
C PRO A 204 9.95 15.47 -10.76
N THR A 205 11.26 15.57 -10.90
CA THR A 205 12.06 16.32 -9.95
C THR A 205 11.59 17.76 -10.05
N GLY A 206 10.82 18.21 -9.06
CA GLY A 206 10.51 19.62 -8.86
C GLY A 206 11.82 20.37 -8.63
N THR A 207 12.63 20.50 -9.66
CA THR A 207 13.77 21.43 -9.68
C THR A 207 13.19 22.81 -9.71
N GLY A 208 13.43 23.53 -8.63
CA GLY A 208 13.05 24.92 -8.37
C GLY A 208 13.39 25.94 -9.47
N GLY A 209 12.67 25.85 -10.59
CA GLY A 209 12.71 26.83 -11.69
C GLY A 209 11.54 27.78 -11.73
N ASP A 210 10.41 27.46 -11.10
CA ASP A 210 9.18 28.22 -11.30
C ASP A 210 8.82 29.20 -10.17
N LEU A 211 9.68 29.37 -9.17
CA LEU A 211 9.47 30.36 -8.11
C LEU A 211 9.89 31.79 -8.49
N ALA A 212 10.54 31.95 -9.64
CA ALA A 212 10.97 33.28 -10.11
C ALA A 212 9.95 34.01 -11.01
N ALA A 213 8.89 33.35 -11.47
CA ALA A 213 7.92 33.94 -12.39
C ALA A 213 6.60 34.39 -11.75
N SER A 214 6.37 34.16 -10.46
CA SER A 214 5.13 34.55 -9.75
C SER A 214 5.30 35.75 -8.80
N GLY A 215 6.35 36.50 -8.94
CA GLY A 215 6.66 37.69 -8.11
C GLY A 215 6.40 39.05 -8.75
N ALA A 216 5.54 39.13 -9.79
CA ALA A 216 5.13 40.40 -10.35
C ALA A 216 3.65 40.34 -10.77
N ILE A 217 2.76 40.64 -9.88
CA ILE A 217 1.57 41.53 -9.94
C ILE A 217 0.87 41.42 -8.59
#